data_6ac122b2ffcab813940f852b1db0075f
#
_entry.id   6ac122b2ffcab813940f852b1db0075f
#
_cell.length_a   1.000
_cell.length_b   1.000
_cell.length_c   1.000
_cell.angle_alpha   90.00
_cell.angle_beta   90.00
_cell.angle_gamma   90.00
#
_symmetry.space_group_name_H-M   'P 1'
#
loop_
_entity.id
_entity.type
_entity.pdbx_description
1 polymer ?
#
loop_
_entity_poly.entity_id
_entity_poly.type
_entity_poly.pdbx_seq_one_letter_code
_entity_poly.pdbx_strand_id
1 'polypeptide(L)'
;DQTGWGITPILGADVKLGKWNIGLKYEFMTSLNLENKTKKAEVRQMGNVMGDEGNPLADYKDGVNTPSDIPALLTAAVGYEILPTLRATVEYHHFSDKAAGMANDKQKALKHGTHEILLGAEWDVTKQLTISGGYQNTDYGLADDFQSDISFSCDSYSLGFGAAIKMTKHLTMNVAYFWTNYKDYNKMTETALGASSTTYSRTNKVFGLGVDYKF
;
A
#
# COMPACT_ATOMS: atom_id res chain seq x y z
N ASP A 1 12.49 -1.94 18.43
CA ASP A 1 12.96 -0.99 17.43
C ASP A 1 13.59 -1.75 16.27
N GLN A 2 13.30 -1.33 15.05
CA GLN A 2 13.86 -1.94 13.85
C GLN A 2 14.47 -0.84 12.99
N THR A 3 15.67 -1.07 12.46
CA THR A 3 16.35 -0.12 11.60
C THR A 3 16.93 -0.84 10.37
N GLY A 4 16.82 -0.21 9.21
CA GLY A 4 17.38 -0.71 7.95
C GLY A 4 17.38 0.40 6.89
N TRP A 5 18.07 0.15 5.79
CA TRP A 5 18.09 1.04 4.62
C TRP A 5 18.15 0.24 3.33
N GLY A 6 17.67 0.82 2.27
CA GLY A 6 17.70 0.22 0.95
C GLY A 6 17.62 1.28 -0.15
N ILE A 7 17.87 0.88 -1.38
CA ILE A 7 17.81 1.75 -2.58
C ILE A 7 16.82 1.13 -3.55
N THR A 8 15.86 1.93 -4.01
CA THR A 8 14.89 1.56 -5.03
C THR A 8 15.20 2.30 -6.33
N PRO A 9 15.79 1.67 -7.35
CA PRO A 9 15.85 2.27 -8.68
C PRO A 9 14.43 2.39 -9.26
N ILE A 10 14.17 3.48 -9.97
CA ILE A 10 12.88 3.74 -10.61
C ILE A 10 13.13 4.16 -12.05
N LEU A 11 12.44 3.51 -12.99
CA LEU A 11 12.42 3.88 -14.39
C LEU A 11 11.00 4.23 -14.80
N GLY A 12 10.84 5.32 -15.53
CA GLY A 12 9.53 5.75 -16.01
C GLY A 12 9.60 6.42 -17.36
N ALA A 13 8.50 6.33 -18.10
CA ALA A 13 8.29 7.04 -19.35
C ALA A 13 6.87 7.58 -19.37
N ASP A 14 6.71 8.79 -19.88
CA ASP A 14 5.43 9.45 -20.06
C ASP A 14 5.38 10.06 -21.49
N VAL A 15 4.28 9.81 -22.20
CA VAL A 15 4.11 10.25 -23.57
C VAL A 15 2.75 10.91 -23.74
N LYS A 16 2.75 12.17 -24.17
CA LYS A 16 1.54 12.93 -24.52
C LYS A 16 1.32 12.91 -26.03
N LEU A 17 0.19 12.34 -26.46
CA LEU A 17 -0.25 12.24 -27.85
C LEU A 17 -1.61 12.91 -28.02
N GLY A 18 -1.62 14.20 -28.36
CA GLY A 18 -2.85 14.98 -28.46
C GLY A 18 -3.59 15.03 -27.13
N LYS A 19 -4.78 14.41 -27.06
CA LYS A 19 -5.60 14.31 -25.86
C LYS A 19 -5.25 13.14 -24.95
N TRP A 20 -4.38 12.24 -25.39
CA TRP A 20 -3.95 11.07 -24.64
C TRP A 20 -2.67 11.35 -23.87
N ASN A 21 -2.59 10.84 -22.66
CA ASN A 21 -1.36 10.74 -21.87
C ASN A 21 -1.16 9.28 -21.46
N ILE A 22 -0.01 8.72 -21.76
CA ILE A 22 0.31 7.32 -21.48
C ILE A 22 1.56 7.29 -20.63
N GLY A 23 1.45 6.73 -19.45
CA GLY A 23 2.54 6.59 -18.49
C GLY A 23 2.87 5.13 -18.20
N LEU A 24 4.14 4.81 -18.09
CA LEU A 24 4.65 3.53 -17.63
C LEU A 24 5.76 3.78 -16.61
N LYS A 25 5.70 3.11 -15.46
CA LYS A 25 6.72 3.19 -14.42
C LYS A 25 7.02 1.80 -13.88
N TYR A 26 8.29 1.54 -13.64
CA TYR A 26 8.75 0.35 -12.94
C TYR A 26 9.68 0.74 -11.79
N GLU A 27 9.28 0.38 -10.58
CA GLU A 27 10.07 0.49 -9.37
C GLU A 27 10.66 -0.89 -9.07
N PHE A 28 11.98 -0.98 -9.01
CA PHE A 28 12.64 -2.24 -8.71
C PHE A 28 12.42 -2.63 -7.26
N MET A 29 12.46 -3.94 -7.00
CA MET A 29 12.41 -4.44 -5.63
C MET A 29 13.57 -3.87 -4.82
N THR A 30 13.27 -3.41 -3.61
CA THR A 30 14.29 -3.00 -2.65
C THR A 30 14.51 -4.11 -1.65
N SER A 31 15.70 -4.69 -1.65
CA SER A 31 16.09 -5.60 -0.58
C SER A 31 16.30 -4.80 0.70
N LEU A 32 15.54 -5.13 1.72
CA LEU A 32 15.54 -4.44 3.00
C LEU A 32 15.56 -5.45 4.14
N ASN A 33 16.69 -5.52 4.85
CA ASN A 33 16.82 -6.29 6.08
C ASN A 33 16.79 -5.34 7.28
N LEU A 34 15.86 -5.57 8.20
CA LEU A 34 15.69 -4.76 9.40
C LEU A 34 16.41 -5.42 10.57
N GLU A 35 17.41 -4.73 11.13
CA GLU A 35 18.06 -5.13 12.38
C GLU A 35 17.14 -4.84 13.57
N ASN A 36 16.86 -5.85 14.38
CA ASN A 36 16.02 -5.74 15.55
C ASN A 36 16.82 -5.27 16.76
N LYS A 37 16.32 -4.26 17.49
CA LYS A 37 16.88 -3.76 18.75
C LYS A 37 15.82 -3.76 19.85
N THR A 38 15.94 -4.72 20.77
CA THR A 38 15.04 -4.82 21.90
C THR A 38 15.45 -3.83 23.00
N LYS A 39 14.59 -2.86 23.27
CA LYS A 39 14.86 -1.79 24.28
C LYS A 39 14.48 -2.20 25.72
N LYS A 40 13.52 -3.14 25.88
CA LYS A 40 13.07 -3.59 27.20
C LYS A 40 13.77 -4.90 27.60
N ALA A 41 14.43 -4.90 28.71
CA ALA A 41 15.20 -6.06 29.22
C ALA A 41 14.33 -7.30 29.43
N GLU A 42 13.10 -7.13 29.90
CA GLU A 42 12.16 -8.22 30.18
C GLU A 42 11.78 -8.97 28.87
N VAL A 43 11.54 -8.23 27.79
CA VAL A 43 11.21 -8.83 26.49
C VAL A 43 12.43 -9.56 25.91
N ARG A 44 13.64 -9.01 26.10
CA ARG A 44 14.89 -9.66 25.69
C ARG A 44 15.10 -11.00 26.42
N GLN A 45 14.82 -11.06 27.70
CA GLN A 45 14.93 -12.30 28.50
C GLN A 45 13.92 -13.35 28.04
N MET A 46 12.67 -12.98 27.80
CA MET A 46 11.65 -13.89 27.24
C MET A 46 12.06 -14.50 25.89
N GLY A 47 12.60 -13.69 24.99
CA GLY A 47 13.09 -14.17 23.71
C GLY A 47 14.23 -15.20 23.83
N ASN A 48 15.10 -15.03 24.81
CA ASN A 48 16.22 -15.97 25.08
C ASN A 48 15.78 -17.29 25.73
N VAL A 49 14.68 -17.27 26.49
CA VAL A 49 14.18 -18.46 27.24
C VAL A 49 13.31 -19.36 26.33
N MET A 50 12.57 -18.80 25.40
CA MET A 50 11.58 -19.56 24.58
C MET A 50 12.21 -20.40 23.47
N GLY A 51 13.52 -20.24 23.18
CA GLY A 51 14.14 -20.94 22.03
C GLY A 51 13.61 -20.45 20.69
N ASP A 52 14.07 -21.04 19.59
CA ASP A 52 13.69 -20.62 18.24
C ASP A 52 12.58 -21.48 17.63
N GLU A 53 12.52 -22.75 18.02
CA GLU A 53 11.57 -23.70 17.46
C GLU A 53 10.14 -23.43 17.97
N GLY A 54 9.23 -23.07 17.05
CA GLY A 54 7.84 -22.75 17.38
C GLY A 54 7.60 -21.36 17.99
N ASN A 55 8.63 -20.53 18.14
CA ASN A 55 8.49 -19.16 18.67
C ASN A 55 8.05 -18.19 17.56
N PRO A 56 6.82 -17.64 17.57
CA PRO A 56 6.35 -16.71 16.57
C PRO A 56 7.11 -15.37 16.54
N LEU A 57 7.90 -15.09 17.57
CA LEU A 57 8.73 -13.87 17.71
C LEU A 57 10.23 -14.14 17.44
N ALA A 58 10.61 -15.33 16.95
CA ALA A 58 12.02 -15.67 16.71
C ALA A 58 12.71 -14.67 15.77
N ASP A 59 12.03 -14.25 14.70
CA ASP A 59 12.55 -13.28 13.75
C ASP A 59 12.67 -11.86 14.29
N TYR A 60 12.12 -11.60 15.45
CA TYR A 60 12.16 -10.27 16.11
C TYR A 60 13.10 -10.22 17.32
N LYS A 61 13.95 -11.24 17.50
CA LYS A 61 14.96 -11.24 18.54
C LYS A 61 15.97 -10.11 18.39
N ASP A 62 16.54 -9.69 19.50
CA ASP A 62 17.59 -8.68 19.54
C ASP A 62 18.80 -9.08 18.68
N GLY A 63 19.20 -8.21 17.76
CA GLY A 63 20.33 -8.42 16.84
C GLY A 63 20.04 -9.32 15.63
N VAL A 64 18.82 -9.86 15.48
CA VAL A 64 18.42 -10.63 14.30
C VAL A 64 17.98 -9.70 13.18
N ASN A 65 18.38 -10.00 11.95
CA ASN A 65 17.92 -9.30 10.77
C ASN A 65 16.64 -9.96 10.24
N THR A 66 15.58 -9.16 10.11
CA THR A 66 14.28 -9.60 9.61
C THR A 66 14.08 -9.09 8.18
N PRO A 67 13.85 -9.97 7.20
CA PRO A 67 13.50 -9.54 5.84
C PRO A 67 12.22 -8.70 5.83
N SER A 68 12.25 -7.55 5.18
CA SER A 68 11.11 -6.64 5.01
C SER A 68 11.24 -5.89 3.68
N ASP A 69 11.43 -6.66 2.61
CA ASP A 69 11.65 -6.11 1.28
C ASP A 69 10.47 -5.27 0.81
N ILE A 70 10.76 -4.24 0.03
CA ILE A 70 9.72 -3.49 -0.69
C ILE A 70 9.53 -4.16 -2.05
N PRO A 71 8.34 -4.65 -2.40
CA PRO A 71 8.10 -5.36 -3.65
C PRO A 71 8.34 -4.46 -4.86
N ALA A 72 8.71 -5.05 -5.98
CA ALA A 72 8.75 -4.34 -7.24
C ALA A 72 7.32 -3.92 -7.64
N LEU A 73 7.20 -2.72 -8.23
CA LEU A 73 5.92 -2.15 -8.68
C LEU A 73 5.98 -1.80 -10.16
N LEU A 74 5.08 -2.39 -10.92
CA LEU A 74 4.76 -1.97 -12.27
C LEU A 74 3.50 -1.09 -12.23
N THR A 75 3.59 0.12 -12.76
CA THR A 75 2.47 1.04 -12.97
C THR A 75 2.28 1.30 -14.46
N ALA A 76 1.07 1.13 -14.96
CA ALA A 76 0.67 1.54 -16.30
C ALA A 76 -0.57 2.43 -16.20
N ALA A 77 -0.53 3.58 -16.86
CA ALA A 77 -1.58 4.59 -16.77
C ALA A 77 -1.95 5.14 -18.16
N VAL A 78 -3.24 5.41 -18.36
CA VAL A 78 -3.76 6.09 -19.53
C VAL A 78 -4.68 7.21 -19.08
N GLY A 79 -4.33 8.44 -19.44
CA GLY A 79 -5.15 9.63 -19.25
C GLY A 79 -5.74 10.12 -20.56
N TYR A 80 -6.94 10.70 -20.50
CA TYR A 80 -7.62 11.27 -21.64
C TYR A 80 -8.28 12.60 -21.30
N GLU A 81 -8.02 13.63 -22.11
CA GLU A 81 -8.67 14.94 -22.05
C GLU A 81 -10.04 14.87 -22.77
N ILE A 82 -11.10 14.57 -22.03
CA ILE A 82 -12.48 14.49 -22.56
C ILE A 82 -12.91 15.87 -23.08
N LEU A 83 -12.71 16.89 -22.24
CA LEU A 83 -12.90 18.32 -22.53
C LEU A 83 -11.63 19.07 -22.12
N PRO A 84 -11.43 20.32 -22.58
CA PRO A 84 -10.31 21.15 -22.10
C PRO A 84 -10.27 21.34 -20.57
N THR A 85 -11.42 21.14 -19.90
CA THR A 85 -11.59 21.29 -18.44
C THR A 85 -11.84 19.97 -17.73
N LEU A 86 -11.99 18.85 -18.44
CA LEU A 86 -12.30 17.55 -17.84
C LEU A 86 -11.35 16.49 -18.37
N ARG A 87 -10.65 15.82 -17.47
CA ARG A 87 -9.74 14.70 -17.75
C ARG A 87 -10.11 13.50 -16.91
N ALA A 88 -9.87 12.31 -17.45
CA ALA A 88 -10.05 11.05 -16.75
C ALA A 88 -8.79 10.18 -16.93
N THR A 89 -8.53 9.32 -15.97
CA THR A 89 -7.40 8.38 -15.96
C THR A 89 -7.86 7.00 -15.57
N VAL A 90 -7.17 6.00 -16.13
CA VAL A 90 -7.23 4.61 -15.71
C VAL A 90 -5.80 4.19 -15.43
N GLU A 91 -5.57 3.56 -14.28
CA GLU A 91 -4.26 3.04 -13.91
C GLU A 91 -4.37 1.59 -13.48
N TYR A 92 -3.29 0.85 -13.72
CA TYR A 92 -3.08 -0.50 -13.24
C TYR A 92 -1.76 -0.57 -12.51
N HIS A 93 -1.79 -1.13 -11.30
CA HIS A 93 -0.61 -1.42 -10.50
C HIS A 93 -0.48 -2.92 -10.30
N HIS A 94 0.74 -3.42 -10.41
CA HIS A 94 1.10 -4.78 -10.02
C HIS A 94 2.32 -4.77 -9.12
N PHE A 95 2.13 -5.26 -7.90
CA PHE A 95 3.19 -5.46 -6.92
C PHE A 95 3.64 -6.92 -6.92
N SER A 96 4.94 -7.13 -6.96
CA SER A 96 5.54 -8.48 -6.96
C SER A 96 5.75 -8.98 -5.52
N ASP A 97 4.70 -8.95 -4.68
CA ASP A 97 4.78 -9.24 -3.23
C ASP A 97 5.34 -10.64 -2.94
N LYS A 98 5.00 -11.63 -3.77
CA LYS A 98 5.51 -13.01 -3.60
C LYS A 98 7.03 -13.13 -3.73
N ALA A 99 7.68 -12.16 -4.39
CA ALA A 99 9.12 -12.14 -4.58
C ALA A 99 9.83 -11.31 -3.50
N ALA A 100 9.10 -10.48 -2.76
CA ALA A 100 9.64 -9.60 -1.72
C ALA A 100 9.71 -10.35 -0.39
N GLY A 101 10.90 -10.50 0.17
CA GLY A 101 11.11 -11.22 1.43
C GLY A 101 10.37 -10.56 2.60
N MET A 102 9.61 -11.35 3.33
CA MET A 102 8.93 -10.96 4.57
C MET A 102 9.38 -11.87 5.72
N ALA A 103 9.20 -11.41 6.95
CA ALA A 103 9.43 -12.22 8.14
C ALA A 103 8.70 -13.58 8.02
N ASN A 104 9.40 -14.67 8.40
CA ASN A 104 8.90 -16.06 8.33
C ASN A 104 8.49 -16.51 6.91
N ASP A 105 9.08 -15.92 5.88
CA ASP A 105 8.75 -16.23 4.48
C ASP A 105 7.24 -16.10 4.14
N LYS A 106 6.55 -15.23 4.86
CA LYS A 106 5.10 -15.05 4.82
C LYS A 106 4.57 -14.76 3.41
N GLN A 107 5.34 -14.09 2.58
CA GLN A 107 4.99 -13.78 1.18
C GLN A 107 4.73 -15.02 0.33
N LYS A 108 5.32 -16.17 0.67
CA LYS A 108 5.14 -17.43 -0.06
C LYS A 108 3.72 -17.97 0.05
N ALA A 109 2.99 -17.60 1.12
CA ALA A 109 1.61 -17.97 1.34
C ALA A 109 0.61 -17.20 0.44
N LEU A 110 1.01 -16.09 -0.19
CA LEU A 110 0.15 -15.38 -1.12
C LEU A 110 -0.14 -16.22 -2.37
N LYS A 111 -1.34 -16.13 -2.92
CA LYS A 111 -1.74 -16.78 -4.19
C LYS A 111 -1.04 -16.13 -5.37
N HIS A 112 -0.99 -14.80 -5.38
CA HIS A 112 -0.34 -13.95 -6.37
C HIS A 112 0.11 -12.63 -5.71
N GLY A 113 0.82 -11.78 -6.45
CA GLY A 113 1.15 -10.42 -6.03
C GLY A 113 -0.09 -9.51 -6.06
N THR A 114 -0.01 -8.35 -5.43
CA THR A 114 -1.11 -7.40 -5.37
C THR A 114 -1.41 -6.81 -6.74
N HIS A 115 -2.69 -6.72 -7.07
CA HIS A 115 -3.22 -6.05 -8.25
C HIS A 115 -4.13 -4.90 -7.83
N GLU A 116 -3.93 -3.74 -8.45
CA GLU A 116 -4.78 -2.58 -8.24
C GLU A 116 -5.27 -2.02 -9.57
N ILE A 117 -6.54 -1.67 -9.62
CA ILE A 117 -7.14 -0.92 -10.72
C ILE A 117 -7.67 0.39 -10.14
N LEU A 118 -7.24 1.50 -10.76
CA LEU A 118 -7.61 2.84 -10.33
C LEU A 118 -8.32 3.58 -11.46
N LEU A 119 -9.37 4.30 -11.11
CA LEU A 119 -10.11 5.19 -12.00
C LEU A 119 -10.11 6.57 -11.36
N GLY A 120 -9.82 7.59 -12.15
CA GLY A 120 -9.80 8.97 -11.67
C GLY A 120 -10.44 9.93 -12.68
N ALA A 121 -11.05 10.98 -12.16
CA ALA A 121 -11.48 12.11 -12.97
C ALA A 121 -11.18 13.42 -12.25
N GLU A 122 -10.84 14.43 -13.02
CA GLU A 122 -10.56 15.76 -12.54
C GLU A 122 -11.25 16.78 -13.45
N TRP A 123 -11.96 17.74 -12.85
CA TRP A 123 -12.74 18.75 -13.54
C TRP A 123 -12.40 20.15 -13.04
N ASP A 124 -11.92 20.99 -13.94
CA ASP A 124 -11.76 22.42 -13.72
C ASP A 124 -13.13 23.10 -13.83
N VAL A 125 -13.87 23.15 -12.70
CA VAL A 125 -15.24 23.71 -12.64
C VAL A 125 -15.21 25.21 -12.94
N THR A 126 -14.20 25.90 -12.44
CA THR A 126 -13.89 27.31 -12.72
C THR A 126 -12.39 27.49 -12.91
N LYS A 127 -11.95 28.71 -13.26
CA LYS A 127 -10.51 29.03 -13.30
C LYS A 127 -9.83 28.90 -11.92
N GLN A 128 -10.58 28.95 -10.83
CA GLN A 128 -10.10 28.90 -9.45
C GLN A 128 -10.34 27.56 -8.77
N LEU A 129 -11.34 26.79 -9.20
CA LEU A 129 -11.76 25.55 -8.54
C LEU A 129 -11.60 24.36 -9.48
N THR A 130 -10.81 23.41 -9.06
CA THR A 130 -10.72 22.06 -9.63
C THR A 130 -11.27 21.07 -8.61
N ILE A 131 -12.12 20.16 -9.02
CA ILE A 131 -12.59 19.04 -8.20
C ILE A 131 -12.09 17.73 -8.81
N SER A 132 -11.87 16.74 -7.97
CA SER A 132 -11.44 15.39 -8.38
C SER A 132 -12.20 14.32 -7.63
N GLY A 133 -12.32 13.16 -8.28
CA GLY A 133 -12.86 11.96 -7.68
C GLY A 133 -12.17 10.73 -8.23
N GLY A 134 -12.06 9.69 -7.41
CA GLY A 134 -11.39 8.46 -7.80
C GLY A 134 -11.94 7.23 -7.10
N TYR A 135 -11.71 6.11 -7.74
CA TYR A 135 -12.00 4.77 -7.26
C TYR A 135 -10.76 3.91 -7.40
N GLN A 136 -10.49 3.08 -6.40
CA GLN A 136 -9.43 2.06 -6.44
C GLN A 136 -10.00 0.74 -5.96
N ASN A 137 -9.63 -0.34 -6.62
CA ASN A 137 -9.85 -1.70 -6.17
C ASN A 137 -8.49 -2.38 -5.97
N THR A 138 -8.30 -3.03 -4.83
CA THR A 138 -7.06 -3.73 -4.46
C THR A 138 -7.36 -5.19 -4.13
N ASP A 139 -6.69 -6.10 -4.84
CA ASP A 139 -6.67 -7.54 -4.61
C ASP A 139 -5.25 -7.96 -4.18
N TYR A 140 -5.11 -8.44 -2.95
CA TYR A 140 -3.82 -8.82 -2.34
C TYR A 140 -3.41 -10.28 -2.58
N GLY A 141 -4.24 -11.08 -3.24
CA GLY A 141 -3.96 -12.51 -3.45
C GLY A 141 -3.89 -13.31 -2.16
N LEU A 142 -4.75 -13.04 -1.20
CA LEU A 142 -4.69 -13.55 0.16
C LEU A 142 -5.00 -15.04 0.26
N ALA A 143 -4.32 -15.70 1.21
CA ALA A 143 -4.59 -17.08 1.63
C ALA A 143 -4.57 -17.16 3.17
N ASP A 144 -5.14 -18.25 3.72
CA ASP A 144 -5.28 -18.42 5.18
C ASP A 144 -3.93 -18.41 5.90
N ASP A 145 -2.91 -19.02 5.30
CA ASP A 145 -1.56 -19.08 5.88
C ASP A 145 -0.88 -17.72 5.93
N PHE A 146 -1.32 -16.75 5.12
CA PHE A 146 -0.83 -15.38 5.18
C PHE A 146 -1.38 -14.62 6.38
N GLN A 147 -2.57 -14.93 6.85
CA GLN A 147 -3.27 -14.18 7.91
C GLN A 147 -2.80 -14.61 9.30
N SER A 148 -2.42 -13.62 10.11
CA SER A 148 -2.11 -13.82 11.53
C SER A 148 -2.56 -12.62 12.37
N ASP A 149 -2.73 -12.81 13.68
CA ASP A 149 -3.23 -11.76 14.58
C ASP A 149 -2.29 -10.55 14.69
N ILE A 150 -1.00 -10.76 14.41
CA ILE A 150 0.01 -9.68 14.43
C ILE A 150 0.21 -9.02 13.06
N SER A 151 -0.27 -9.65 11.99
CA SER A 151 -0.11 -9.13 10.62
C SER A 151 -1.12 -9.76 9.68
N PHE A 152 -2.09 -8.99 9.22
CA PHE A 152 -3.11 -9.40 8.26
C PHE A 152 -3.36 -8.33 7.20
N SER A 153 -3.93 -8.75 6.08
CA SER A 153 -4.41 -7.88 5.01
C SER A 153 -5.83 -8.26 4.60
N CYS A 154 -6.54 -7.33 4.00
CA CYS A 154 -7.90 -7.54 3.49
C CYS A 154 -8.01 -6.85 2.13
N ASP A 155 -8.60 -7.53 1.15
CA ASP A 155 -8.94 -6.91 -0.12
C ASP A 155 -9.84 -5.72 0.10
N SER A 156 -9.74 -4.73 -0.77
CA SER A 156 -10.43 -3.47 -0.52
C SER A 156 -10.87 -2.74 -1.78
N TYR A 157 -11.80 -1.82 -1.61
CA TYR A 157 -12.01 -0.74 -2.54
C TYR A 157 -11.97 0.60 -1.81
N SER A 158 -11.55 1.63 -2.53
CA SER A 158 -11.42 2.98 -1.99
C SER A 158 -12.16 3.99 -2.84
N LEU A 159 -12.70 5.01 -2.19
CA LEU A 159 -13.26 6.20 -2.84
C LEU A 159 -12.47 7.42 -2.35
N GLY A 160 -12.05 8.25 -3.29
CA GLY A 160 -11.33 9.48 -3.03
C GLY A 160 -12.05 10.68 -3.64
N PHE A 161 -12.04 11.80 -2.93
CA PHE A 161 -12.58 13.08 -3.39
C PHE A 161 -11.59 14.18 -3.04
N GLY A 162 -11.41 15.13 -3.94
CA GLY A 162 -10.48 16.23 -3.76
C GLY A 162 -11.01 17.54 -4.33
N ALA A 163 -10.46 18.64 -3.82
CA ALA A 163 -10.65 19.96 -4.39
C ALA A 163 -9.35 20.75 -4.29
N ALA A 164 -9.00 21.45 -5.37
CA ALA A 164 -7.90 22.41 -5.41
C ALA A 164 -8.49 23.81 -5.64
N ILE A 165 -8.17 24.74 -4.75
CA ILE A 165 -8.69 26.12 -4.76
C ILE A 165 -7.51 27.08 -4.96
N LYS A 166 -7.44 27.72 -6.13
CA LYS A 166 -6.45 28.76 -6.42
C LYS A 166 -6.85 30.06 -5.71
N MET A 167 -6.27 30.29 -4.54
CA MET A 167 -6.55 31.47 -3.71
C MET A 167 -5.95 32.75 -4.32
N THR A 168 -4.75 32.61 -4.90
CA THR A 168 -4.06 33.68 -5.62
C THR A 168 -3.32 33.12 -6.84
N LYS A 169 -2.58 33.96 -7.56
CA LYS A 169 -1.70 33.48 -8.67
C LYS A 169 -0.57 32.57 -8.18
N HIS A 170 -0.24 32.65 -6.91
CA HIS A 170 0.89 31.95 -6.29
C HIS A 170 0.48 30.90 -5.27
N LEU A 171 -0.76 30.91 -4.78
CA LEU A 171 -1.21 30.07 -3.68
C LEU A 171 -2.40 29.19 -4.12
N THR A 172 -2.25 27.88 -3.97
CA THR A 172 -3.33 26.90 -4.14
C THR A 172 -3.49 26.11 -2.83
N MET A 173 -4.72 25.98 -2.38
CA MET A 173 -5.10 25.11 -1.27
C MET A 173 -5.71 23.81 -1.83
N ASN A 174 -5.28 22.67 -1.29
CA ASN A 174 -5.79 21.35 -1.63
C ASN A 174 -6.47 20.74 -0.42
N VAL A 175 -7.64 20.17 -0.63
CA VAL A 175 -8.40 19.41 0.37
C VAL A 175 -8.72 18.05 -0.24
N ALA A 176 -8.51 16.99 0.52
CA ALA A 176 -8.81 15.64 0.06
C ALA A 176 -9.44 14.80 1.18
N TYR A 177 -10.32 13.92 0.79
CA TYR A 177 -10.88 12.89 1.64
C TYR A 177 -10.78 11.54 0.92
N PHE A 178 -10.31 10.54 1.63
CA PHE A 178 -10.12 9.19 1.12
C PHE A 178 -10.68 8.18 2.12
N TRP A 179 -11.50 7.27 1.64
CA TRP A 179 -12.13 6.23 2.43
C TRP A 179 -11.90 4.87 1.78
N THR A 180 -11.30 3.95 2.52
CA THR A 180 -11.11 2.56 2.12
C THR A 180 -12.08 1.67 2.89
N ASN A 181 -12.84 0.88 2.16
CA ASN A 181 -13.68 -0.18 2.68
C ASN A 181 -12.99 -1.51 2.40
N TYR A 182 -12.65 -2.21 3.47
CA TYR A 182 -12.00 -3.52 3.40
C TYR A 182 -13.06 -4.63 3.46
N LYS A 183 -12.88 -5.68 2.68
CA LYS A 183 -13.68 -6.89 2.78
C LYS A 183 -13.20 -7.68 3.98
N ASP A 184 -14.12 -8.11 4.83
CA ASP A 184 -13.77 -8.99 5.95
C ASP A 184 -13.14 -10.28 5.42
N TYR A 185 -12.04 -10.69 6.04
CA TYR A 185 -11.39 -11.96 5.73
C TYR A 185 -11.69 -12.96 6.85
N ASN A 186 -12.37 -14.08 6.50
CA ASN A 186 -12.72 -15.12 7.45
C ASN A 186 -11.75 -16.30 7.29
N LYS A 187 -10.94 -16.54 8.32
CA LYS A 187 -10.02 -17.67 8.41
C LYS A 187 -10.61 -18.77 9.27
N MET A 188 -10.68 -19.99 8.74
CA MET A 188 -11.05 -21.18 9.47
C MET A 188 -9.78 -21.91 9.94
N THR A 189 -9.70 -22.20 11.23
CA THR A 189 -8.58 -22.96 11.81
C THR A 189 -9.14 -24.19 12.53
N GLU A 190 -8.67 -25.35 12.15
CA GLU A 190 -8.96 -26.59 12.90
C GLU A 190 -8.00 -26.69 14.07
N THR A 191 -8.55 -26.87 15.25
CA THR A 191 -7.80 -27.10 16.51
C THR A 191 -8.18 -28.41 17.13
N ALA A 192 -7.38 -28.91 18.07
CA ALA A 192 -7.72 -30.15 18.81
C ALA A 192 -9.05 -30.04 19.60
N LEU A 193 -9.57 -28.84 19.82
CA LEU A 193 -10.83 -28.56 20.52
C LEU A 193 -11.99 -28.29 19.54
N GLY A 194 -11.76 -28.36 18.23
CA GLY A 194 -12.76 -28.13 17.19
C GLY A 194 -12.37 -27.02 16.22
N ALA A 195 -13.27 -26.71 15.27
CA ALA A 195 -13.06 -25.64 14.30
C ALA A 195 -13.28 -24.26 14.95
N SER A 196 -12.37 -23.34 14.71
CA SER A 196 -12.45 -21.92 15.11
C SER A 196 -12.47 -21.02 13.88
N SER A 197 -13.29 -19.99 13.90
CA SER A 197 -13.34 -18.95 12.85
C SER A 197 -12.82 -17.63 13.39
N THR A 198 -11.83 -17.05 12.70
CA THR A 198 -11.31 -15.73 13.00
C THR A 198 -11.65 -14.78 11.86
N THR A 199 -12.28 -13.65 12.16
CA THR A 199 -12.60 -12.60 11.19
C THR A 199 -11.64 -11.45 11.34
N TYR A 200 -10.92 -11.13 10.26
CA TYR A 200 -10.08 -9.93 10.16
C TYR A 200 -10.83 -8.84 9.44
N SER A 201 -10.95 -7.67 10.06
CA SER A 201 -11.62 -6.51 9.48
C SER A 201 -10.81 -5.23 9.68
N ARG A 202 -10.97 -4.28 8.77
CA ARG A 202 -10.27 -2.99 8.82
C ARG A 202 -11.11 -1.89 8.17
N THR A 203 -10.96 -0.68 8.64
CA THR A 203 -11.49 0.54 7.99
C THR A 203 -10.43 1.62 8.02
N ASN A 204 -10.29 2.36 6.93
CA ASN A 204 -9.38 3.49 6.85
C ASN A 204 -10.11 4.71 6.29
N LYS A 205 -9.95 5.86 6.96
CA LYS A 205 -10.47 7.16 6.53
C LYS A 205 -9.35 8.18 6.69
N VAL A 206 -9.05 8.91 5.65
CA VAL A 206 -7.97 9.90 5.63
C VAL A 206 -8.52 11.23 5.17
N PHE A 207 -8.21 12.28 5.91
CA PHE A 207 -8.43 13.65 5.51
C PHE A 207 -7.08 14.33 5.30
N GLY A 208 -6.92 14.99 4.16
CA GLY A 208 -5.68 15.66 3.77
C GLY A 208 -5.90 17.15 3.50
N LEU A 209 -4.95 17.94 3.93
CA LEU A 209 -4.80 19.35 3.57
C LEU A 209 -3.42 19.57 2.97
N GLY A 210 -3.36 20.33 1.89
CA GLY A 210 -2.10 20.70 1.24
C GLY A 210 -2.12 22.17 0.84
N VAL A 211 -0.92 22.74 0.74
CA VAL A 211 -0.72 24.11 0.27
C VAL A 211 0.42 24.11 -0.74
N ASP A 212 0.14 24.57 -1.95
CA ASP A 212 1.15 24.76 -2.99
C ASP A 212 1.43 26.26 -3.14
N TYR A 213 2.70 26.63 -3.06
CA TYR A 213 3.14 27.99 -3.32
C TYR A 213 4.09 28.01 -4.54
N LYS A 214 3.72 28.82 -5.53
CA LYS A 214 4.49 28.99 -6.76
C LYS A 214 5.22 30.34 -6.72
N PHE A 215 6.54 30.27 -6.76
CA PHE A 215 7.43 31.45 -6.82
C PHE A 215 7.38 32.16 -8.17
#